data_c2b935d914e6f44ba595ee868932a7a8
#
_entry.id   c2b935d914e6f44ba595ee868932a7a8
#
_cell.length_a   1.000
_cell.length_b   1.000
_cell.length_c   1.000
_cell.angle_alpha   90.00
_cell.angle_beta   90.00
_cell.angle_gamma   90.00
#
_symmetry.space_group_name_H-M   'P 1'
#
loop_
_entity.id
_entity.type
_entity.pdbx_description
1 polymer ?
#
loop_
_entity_poly.entity_id
_entity_poly.type
_entity_poly.pdbx_seq_one_letter_code
_entity_poly.pdbx_strand_id
1 'polypeptide(L)'
;AGNSVTNPNISDAILIKNTDLGYSYAFTATVSKSFDNGLFASLAYTNSDSRSVNDGGSIAQSQWRDRVVSGDPNENVLGYSSYLQTHRINAFGSYKINYLNDKASTTFGFTYSVAPAGRYSYVYSGDMNGDNQTSNDLMYIPRGQSEIVLRDLPGFTADQQWIALDKFISQDPYL
;
A
#
# COMPACT_ATOMS: atom_id res chain seq x y z
N ALA A 1 20.07 11.37 16.25
CA ALA A 1 21.52 11.62 16.31
C ALA A 1 22.24 10.44 15.67
N GLY A 2 22.71 10.62 14.43
CA GLY A 2 23.47 9.58 13.73
C GLY A 2 24.80 9.34 14.44
N ASN A 3 25.15 8.09 14.67
CA ASN A 3 26.48 7.74 15.14
C ASN A 3 27.47 8.01 14.01
N SER A 4 28.46 8.86 14.29
CA SER A 4 29.55 9.13 13.36
C SER A 4 30.31 7.85 13.04
N VAL A 5 30.38 7.48 11.75
CA VAL A 5 31.19 6.38 11.29
C VAL A 5 32.66 6.80 11.33
N THR A 6 33.47 6.11 12.11
CA THR A 6 34.89 6.48 12.29
C THR A 6 35.83 6.03 11.14
N ASN A 7 35.33 5.21 10.22
CA ASN A 7 36.09 4.76 9.05
C ASN A 7 35.79 5.66 7.84
N PRO A 8 36.79 6.37 7.28
CA PRO A 8 36.57 7.31 6.16
C PRO A 8 36.13 6.62 4.86
N ASN A 9 36.22 5.29 4.76
CA ASN A 9 35.78 4.53 3.60
C ASN A 9 34.32 3.98 3.73
N ILE A 10 33.65 4.30 4.85
CA ILE A 10 32.25 3.91 5.11
C ILE A 10 31.47 5.18 5.35
N SER A 11 30.57 5.53 4.45
CA SER A 11 29.69 6.70 4.61
C SER A 11 28.57 6.45 5.62
N ASP A 12 27.96 5.28 5.52
CA ASP A 12 26.76 4.94 6.29
C ASP A 12 26.74 3.45 6.66
N ALA A 13 26.06 3.12 7.76
CA ALA A 13 25.79 1.76 8.16
C ALA A 13 24.30 1.60 8.48
N ILE A 14 23.61 0.76 7.74
CA ILE A 14 22.19 0.45 7.92
C ILE A 14 22.06 -0.95 8.49
N LEU A 15 21.47 -1.07 9.68
CA LEU A 15 21.25 -2.33 10.36
C LEU A 15 19.76 -2.68 10.36
N ILE A 16 19.42 -3.80 9.72
CA ILE A 16 18.10 -4.40 9.82
C ILE A 16 18.06 -5.31 11.04
N LYS A 17 17.04 -5.12 11.87
CA LYS A 17 16.76 -5.95 13.03
C LYS A 17 15.36 -6.51 12.95
N ASN A 18 15.13 -7.67 13.56
CA ASN A 18 13.79 -8.19 13.75
C ASN A 18 13.04 -7.35 14.79
N THR A 19 11.74 -7.22 14.62
CA THR A 19 10.82 -6.63 15.58
C THR A 19 9.62 -7.56 15.74
N ASP A 20 9.03 -7.56 16.92
CA ASP A 20 7.77 -8.23 17.25
C ASP A 20 6.54 -7.34 16.99
N LEU A 21 6.77 -6.11 16.51
CA LEU A 21 5.72 -5.22 16.10
C LEU A 21 5.18 -5.64 14.73
N GLY A 22 3.87 -5.58 14.59
CA GLY A 22 3.19 -5.93 13.36
C GLY A 22 2.37 -7.20 13.48
N TYR A 23 1.44 -7.33 12.55
CA TYR A 23 0.56 -8.49 12.46
C TYR A 23 -0.02 -8.63 11.05
N SER A 24 -0.49 -9.82 10.74
CA SER A 24 -1.28 -10.06 9.54
C SER A 24 -2.33 -11.12 9.85
N TYR A 25 -3.56 -10.88 9.40
CA TYR A 25 -4.60 -11.90 9.41
C TYR A 25 -5.41 -11.85 8.13
N ALA A 26 -5.98 -12.99 7.76
CA ALA A 26 -6.93 -13.10 6.66
C ALA A 26 -8.05 -14.08 7.05
N PHE A 27 -9.27 -13.65 6.85
CA PHE A 27 -10.46 -14.49 6.98
C PHE A 27 -11.07 -14.69 5.60
N THR A 28 -11.22 -15.97 5.19
CA THR A 28 -11.79 -16.33 3.89
C THR A 28 -13.02 -17.21 4.08
N ALA A 29 -14.13 -16.81 3.45
CA ALA A 29 -15.32 -17.62 3.31
C ALA A 29 -15.47 -18.07 1.87
N THR A 30 -15.67 -19.37 1.64
CA THR A 30 -15.82 -19.92 0.30
C THR A 30 -17.11 -20.75 0.23
N VAL A 31 -17.87 -20.54 -0.84
CA VAL A 31 -19.03 -21.37 -1.20
C VAL A 31 -18.80 -21.93 -2.59
N SER A 32 -18.98 -23.22 -2.75
CA SER A 32 -18.86 -23.88 -4.05
C SER A 32 -19.95 -24.93 -4.24
N LYS A 33 -20.36 -25.11 -5.49
CA LYS A 33 -21.37 -26.10 -5.85
C LYS A 33 -21.09 -26.69 -7.23
N SER A 34 -21.16 -28.02 -7.29
CA SER A 34 -21.28 -28.78 -8.53
C SER A 34 -22.74 -29.08 -8.79
N PHE A 35 -23.17 -28.90 -10.03
CA PHE A 35 -24.53 -29.19 -10.49
C PHE A 35 -24.50 -30.39 -11.45
N ASP A 36 -25.58 -31.16 -11.46
CA ASP A 36 -25.67 -32.37 -12.30
C ASP A 36 -25.64 -32.08 -13.82
N ASN A 37 -25.93 -30.86 -14.21
CA ASN A 37 -25.90 -30.43 -15.59
C ASN A 37 -24.50 -30.06 -16.15
N GLY A 38 -23.43 -30.39 -15.42
CA GLY A 38 -22.04 -30.09 -15.79
C GLY A 38 -21.54 -28.68 -15.44
N LEU A 39 -22.37 -27.89 -14.73
CA LEU A 39 -21.98 -26.59 -14.19
C LEU A 39 -21.26 -26.75 -12.85
N PHE A 40 -20.16 -26.06 -12.67
CA PHE A 40 -19.50 -25.81 -11.38
C PHE A 40 -19.41 -24.31 -11.13
N ALA A 41 -19.68 -23.89 -9.91
CA ALA A 41 -19.50 -22.50 -9.47
C ALA A 41 -18.84 -22.46 -8.09
N SER A 42 -17.94 -21.49 -7.90
CA SER A 42 -17.29 -21.20 -6.64
C SER A 42 -17.16 -19.69 -6.46
N LEU A 43 -17.41 -19.23 -5.24
CA LEU A 43 -17.25 -17.84 -4.83
C LEU A 43 -16.51 -17.82 -3.50
N ALA A 44 -15.44 -17.05 -3.43
CA ALA A 44 -14.66 -16.80 -2.23
C ALA A 44 -14.59 -15.31 -1.93
N TYR A 45 -14.82 -14.95 -0.68
CA TYR A 45 -14.57 -13.60 -0.17
C TYR A 45 -13.54 -13.68 0.93
N THR A 46 -12.53 -12.80 0.84
CA THR A 46 -11.47 -12.65 1.85
C THR A 46 -11.51 -11.24 2.41
N ASN A 47 -11.50 -11.15 3.74
CA ASN A 47 -11.20 -9.93 4.48
C ASN A 47 -9.86 -10.10 5.19
N SER A 48 -8.98 -9.11 5.10
CA SER A 48 -7.66 -9.15 5.74
C SER A 48 -7.22 -7.79 6.23
N ASP A 49 -6.35 -7.78 7.24
CA ASP A 49 -5.55 -6.63 7.65
C ASP A 49 -4.09 -7.08 7.87
N SER A 50 -3.16 -6.19 7.56
CA SER A 50 -1.73 -6.42 7.72
C SER A 50 -1.02 -5.11 8.02
N ARG A 51 -0.27 -5.11 9.11
CA ARG A 51 0.54 -3.98 9.55
C ARG A 51 1.97 -4.43 9.73
N SER A 52 2.90 -3.63 9.26
CA SER A 52 4.34 -3.87 9.41
C SER A 52 5.09 -2.57 9.69
N VAL A 53 6.24 -2.68 10.31
CA VAL A 53 7.20 -1.56 10.38
C VAL A 53 7.87 -1.39 9.04
N ASN A 54 8.21 -2.51 8.39
CA ASN A 54 8.80 -2.55 7.06
C ASN A 54 8.51 -3.92 6.43
N ASP A 55 8.16 -3.94 5.16
CA ASP A 55 7.78 -5.18 4.46
C ASP A 55 8.96 -6.05 4.02
N GLY A 56 10.19 -5.57 4.14
CA GLY A 56 11.39 -6.36 3.87
C GLY A 56 11.57 -6.76 2.40
N GLY A 57 11.00 -6.02 1.46
CA GLY A 57 10.95 -6.40 0.04
C GLY A 57 12.24 -6.15 -0.76
N SER A 58 13.29 -5.55 -0.18
CA SER A 58 14.51 -5.16 -0.88
C SER A 58 15.74 -5.17 0.04
N ILE A 59 16.87 -4.65 -0.44
CA ILE A 59 18.11 -4.50 0.34
C ILE A 59 17.94 -3.44 1.45
N ALA A 60 18.77 -3.51 2.47
CA ALA A 60 18.71 -2.64 3.66
C ALA A 60 18.66 -1.14 3.32
N GLN A 61 19.48 -0.70 2.39
CA GLN A 61 19.51 0.70 1.95
C GLN A 61 18.17 1.15 1.37
N SER A 62 17.58 0.38 0.45
CA SER A 62 16.29 0.73 -0.15
C SER A 62 15.15 0.67 0.87
N GLN A 63 15.19 -0.29 1.78
CA GLN A 63 14.20 -0.42 2.85
C GLN A 63 14.20 0.79 3.79
N TRP A 64 15.35 1.35 4.06
CA TRP A 64 15.46 2.54 4.89
C TRP A 64 15.13 3.82 4.11
N ARG A 65 15.73 3.99 2.93
CA ARG A 65 15.61 5.19 2.09
C ARG A 65 14.18 5.42 1.59
N ASP A 66 13.53 4.36 1.11
CA ASP A 66 12.26 4.47 0.40
C ASP A 66 11.05 4.29 1.35
N ARG A 67 11.31 4.11 2.65
CA ARG A 67 10.26 4.02 3.65
C ARG A 67 9.65 5.40 3.91
N VAL A 68 8.36 5.52 3.60
CA VAL A 68 7.60 6.73 3.92
C VAL A 68 7.44 6.88 5.42
N VAL A 69 7.87 8.00 5.99
CA VAL A 69 7.87 8.26 7.43
C VAL A 69 7.41 9.69 7.73
N SER A 70 6.91 9.88 8.96
CA SER A 70 6.65 11.20 9.52
C SER A 70 7.65 11.40 10.68
N GLY A 71 8.80 11.99 10.38
CA GLY A 71 9.86 12.22 11.37
C GLY A 71 11.05 11.27 11.23
N ASP A 72 11.48 10.61 12.29
CA ASP A 72 12.71 9.78 12.29
C ASP A 72 12.48 8.43 11.58
N PRO A 73 13.21 8.15 10.48
CA PRO A 73 13.11 6.89 9.77
C PRO A 73 13.61 5.67 10.57
N ASN A 74 14.30 5.89 11.70
CA ASN A 74 14.76 4.83 12.58
C ASN A 74 13.72 4.41 13.62
N GLU A 75 12.62 5.11 13.73
CA GLU A 75 11.54 4.73 14.64
C GLU A 75 10.71 3.57 14.09
N ASN A 76 10.31 2.67 15.00
CA ASN A 76 9.45 1.54 14.69
C ASN A 76 7.97 1.97 14.65
N VAL A 77 7.56 2.61 13.58
CA VAL A 77 6.17 3.01 13.36
C VAL A 77 5.46 1.98 12.51
N LEU A 78 4.30 1.50 12.98
CA LEU A 78 3.45 0.58 12.22
C LEU A 78 2.67 1.32 11.13
N GLY A 79 2.85 0.87 9.89
CA GLY A 79 2.05 1.26 8.74
C GLY A 79 1.24 0.09 8.17
N TYR A 80 0.41 0.37 7.20
CA TYR A 80 -0.18 -0.70 6.38
C TYR A 80 0.90 -1.36 5.53
N SER A 81 0.92 -2.69 5.52
CA SER A 81 1.77 -3.43 4.58
C SER A 81 1.38 -3.11 3.13
N SER A 82 2.35 -2.97 2.26
CA SER A 82 2.15 -2.77 0.81
C SER A 82 1.46 -3.97 0.15
N TYR A 83 1.52 -5.15 0.76
CA TYR A 83 0.88 -6.37 0.29
C TYR A 83 -0.58 -6.52 0.74
N LEU A 84 -1.08 -5.61 1.57
CA LEU A 84 -2.43 -5.68 2.11
C LEU A 84 -3.49 -5.53 1.03
N GLN A 85 -4.37 -6.53 0.94
CA GLN A 85 -5.60 -6.50 0.17
C GLN A 85 -6.79 -6.67 1.12
N THR A 86 -7.31 -5.57 1.64
CA THR A 86 -8.34 -5.56 2.69
C THR A 86 -9.57 -6.39 2.34
N HIS A 87 -9.99 -6.34 1.07
CA HIS A 87 -11.14 -7.09 0.57
C HIS A 87 -10.77 -7.75 -0.76
N ARG A 88 -11.02 -9.02 -0.89
CA ARG A 88 -10.81 -9.73 -2.15
C ARG A 88 -11.98 -10.65 -2.45
N ILE A 89 -12.46 -10.59 -3.68
CA ILE A 89 -13.48 -11.49 -4.21
C ILE A 89 -12.84 -12.31 -5.32
N ASN A 90 -12.97 -13.63 -5.24
CA ASN A 90 -12.62 -14.54 -6.32
C ASN A 90 -13.85 -15.38 -6.67
N ALA A 91 -14.20 -15.40 -7.94
CA ALA A 91 -15.24 -16.28 -8.47
C ALA A 91 -14.66 -17.15 -9.59
N PHE A 92 -15.07 -18.39 -9.60
CA PHE A 92 -14.75 -19.34 -10.65
C PHE A 92 -16.00 -20.06 -11.08
N GLY A 93 -16.18 -20.21 -12.38
CA GLY A 93 -17.24 -20.99 -12.97
C GLY A 93 -16.71 -21.86 -14.10
N SER A 94 -17.24 -23.07 -14.24
CA SER A 94 -16.98 -23.91 -15.40
C SER A 94 -18.23 -24.64 -15.83
N TYR A 95 -18.36 -24.83 -17.14
CA TYR A 95 -19.45 -25.58 -17.73
C TYR A 95 -18.93 -26.60 -18.72
N LYS A 96 -19.21 -27.87 -18.47
CA LYS A 96 -18.81 -29.00 -19.30
C LYS A 96 -19.98 -29.45 -20.16
N ILE A 97 -19.77 -29.50 -21.47
CA ILE A 97 -20.71 -30.01 -22.45
C ILE A 97 -20.15 -31.32 -23.02
N ASN A 98 -20.89 -32.42 -22.83
CA ASN A 98 -20.58 -33.69 -23.44
C ASN A 98 -21.33 -33.83 -24.78
N TYR A 99 -20.70 -34.42 -25.77
CA TYR A 99 -21.29 -34.68 -27.08
C TYR A 99 -20.71 -35.97 -27.70
N LEU A 100 -21.21 -36.37 -28.86
CA LEU A 100 -20.86 -37.63 -29.51
C LEU A 100 -21.07 -38.87 -28.65
N ASN A 101 -22.20 -38.97 -27.92
CA ASN A 101 -22.49 -40.02 -26.97
C ASN A 101 -21.38 -40.15 -25.88
N ASP A 102 -21.02 -39.05 -25.27
CA ASP A 102 -19.99 -38.91 -24.26
C ASP A 102 -18.54 -39.25 -24.66
N LYS A 103 -18.32 -39.45 -26.00
CA LYS A 103 -16.95 -39.69 -26.52
C LYS A 103 -16.10 -38.43 -26.59
N ALA A 104 -16.69 -37.26 -26.50
CA ALA A 104 -16.01 -35.97 -26.49
C ALA A 104 -16.71 -34.99 -25.55
N SER A 105 -15.93 -34.05 -25.02
CA SER A 105 -16.46 -32.96 -24.20
C SER A 105 -15.68 -31.67 -24.41
N THR A 106 -16.36 -30.56 -24.19
CA THR A 106 -15.76 -29.21 -24.14
C THR A 106 -16.09 -28.58 -22.80
N THR A 107 -15.09 -27.99 -22.13
CA THR A 107 -15.29 -27.28 -20.88
C THR A 107 -14.95 -25.80 -21.10
N PHE A 108 -15.92 -24.95 -20.80
CA PHE A 108 -15.72 -23.50 -20.71
C PHE A 108 -15.41 -23.14 -19.26
N GLY A 109 -14.36 -22.35 -19.04
CA GLY A 109 -13.98 -21.84 -17.72
C GLY A 109 -14.03 -20.32 -17.67
N PHE A 110 -14.50 -19.77 -16.56
CA PHE A 110 -14.54 -18.34 -16.28
C PHE A 110 -13.94 -18.09 -14.90
N THR A 111 -13.05 -17.10 -14.82
CA THR A 111 -12.46 -16.64 -13.55
C THR A 111 -12.66 -15.14 -13.42
N TYR A 112 -13.09 -14.71 -12.26
CA TYR A 112 -13.24 -13.30 -11.90
C TYR A 112 -12.53 -13.04 -10.59
N SER A 113 -11.69 -12.00 -10.54
CA SER A 113 -10.98 -11.60 -9.32
C SER A 113 -11.03 -10.09 -9.18
N VAL A 114 -11.42 -9.64 -7.98
CA VAL A 114 -11.44 -8.23 -7.60
C VAL A 114 -10.71 -8.08 -6.28
N ALA A 115 -9.83 -7.09 -6.23
CA ALA A 115 -9.16 -6.64 -5.02
C ALA A 115 -8.97 -5.11 -5.09
N PRO A 116 -8.83 -4.41 -3.96
CA PRO A 116 -8.47 -3.00 -3.98
C PRO A 116 -7.11 -2.80 -4.65
N ALA A 117 -6.93 -1.65 -5.27
CA ALA A 117 -5.63 -1.20 -5.75
C ALA A 117 -4.63 -1.07 -4.60
N GLY A 118 -3.35 -1.07 -4.94
CA GLY A 118 -2.28 -0.83 -3.95
C GLY A 118 -2.46 0.51 -3.23
N ARG A 119 -1.99 0.57 -2.00
CA ARG A 119 -1.96 1.79 -1.19
C ARG A 119 -0.81 2.67 -1.64
N TYR A 120 -1.00 3.96 -1.53
CA TYR A 120 0.04 4.97 -1.76
C TYR A 120 -0.04 6.04 -0.67
N SER A 121 1.04 6.80 -0.53
CA SER A 121 1.10 7.93 0.39
C SER A 121 1.55 9.17 -0.37
N TYR A 122 1.04 10.32 0.00
CA TYR A 122 1.55 11.58 -0.47
C TYR A 122 2.79 11.96 0.34
N VAL A 123 3.84 12.34 -0.36
CA VAL A 123 5.11 12.74 0.25
C VAL A 123 5.55 14.09 -0.26
N TYR A 124 6.34 14.80 0.54
CA TYR A 124 6.98 16.03 0.08
C TYR A 124 8.07 15.73 -0.96
N SER A 125 8.24 16.66 -1.90
CA SER A 125 9.40 16.68 -2.77
C SER A 125 10.48 17.54 -2.10
N GLY A 126 11.31 16.91 -1.29
CA GLY A 126 12.36 17.57 -0.51
C GLY A 126 12.59 16.83 0.81
N ASP A 127 13.68 17.11 1.46
CA ASP A 127 14.05 16.56 2.75
C ASP A 127 13.50 17.45 3.86
N MET A 128 12.41 17.03 4.50
CA MET A 128 11.74 17.81 5.54
C MET A 128 12.20 17.38 6.95
N ASN A 129 12.68 16.16 7.11
CA ASN A 129 13.09 15.61 8.39
C ASN A 129 14.61 15.63 8.61
N GLY A 130 15.41 15.98 7.57
CA GLY A 130 16.87 16.08 7.65
C GLY A 130 17.59 14.73 7.58
N ASP A 131 16.99 13.71 6.97
CA ASP A 131 17.56 12.37 6.83
C ASP A 131 18.39 12.19 5.54
N ASN A 132 18.54 13.26 4.75
CA ASN A 132 19.19 13.29 3.44
C ASN A 132 18.46 12.49 2.34
N GLN A 133 17.16 12.20 2.51
CA GLN A 133 16.29 11.64 1.49
C GLN A 133 15.25 12.69 1.05
N THR A 134 14.76 12.59 -0.17
CA THR A 134 13.94 13.68 -0.76
C THR A 134 12.55 13.22 -1.19
N SER A 135 12.16 11.97 -0.89
CA SER A 135 10.91 11.39 -1.40
C SER A 135 10.26 10.41 -0.43
N ASN A 136 10.60 10.51 0.85
CA ASN A 136 10.10 9.62 1.90
C ASN A 136 9.37 10.35 3.04
N ASP A 137 9.41 11.68 3.06
CA ASP A 137 8.72 12.48 4.07
C ASP A 137 7.22 12.52 3.82
N LEU A 138 6.46 11.93 4.75
CA LEU A 138 5.00 11.88 4.68
C LEU A 138 4.42 13.30 4.73
N MET A 139 3.56 13.61 3.77
CA MET A 139 2.90 14.91 3.71
C MET A 139 1.93 15.06 4.87
N TYR A 140 2.05 16.15 5.62
CA TYR A 140 1.06 16.56 6.59
C TYR A 140 -0.19 17.10 5.89
N ILE A 141 -1.34 16.58 6.24
CA ILE A 141 -2.63 17.01 5.71
C ILE A 141 -3.28 17.94 6.73
N PRO A 142 -3.28 19.27 6.49
CA PRO A 142 -3.85 20.23 7.42
C PRO A 142 -5.37 20.22 7.36
N ARG A 143 -6.00 20.37 8.52
CA ARG A 143 -7.46 20.52 8.66
C ARG A 143 -7.93 21.95 8.37
N GLY A 144 -7.01 22.90 8.35
CA GLY A 144 -7.28 24.30 8.07
C GLY A 144 -5.99 25.10 7.88
N GLN A 145 -6.13 26.27 7.25
CA GLN A 145 -4.99 27.14 6.90
C GLN A 145 -4.12 27.53 8.12
N SER A 146 -4.72 27.61 9.31
CA SER A 146 -4.00 27.99 10.53
C SER A 146 -2.99 26.94 11.03
N GLU A 147 -3.05 25.71 10.53
CA GLU A 147 -2.15 24.64 10.94
C GLU A 147 -0.81 24.65 10.18
N ILE A 148 -0.72 25.40 9.09
CA ILE A 148 0.49 25.51 8.26
C ILE A 148 0.83 26.97 7.97
N VAL A 149 2.12 27.23 7.78
CA VAL A 149 2.61 28.55 7.40
C VAL A 149 3.00 28.55 5.92
N LEU A 150 2.13 29.13 5.11
CA LEU A 150 2.42 29.36 3.70
C LEU A 150 3.06 30.73 3.52
N ARG A 151 4.00 30.84 2.59
CA ARG A 151 4.68 32.10 2.25
C ARG A 151 4.34 32.48 0.83
N ASP A 152 4.23 33.79 0.57
CA ASP A 152 4.02 34.29 -0.78
C ASP A 152 5.20 33.89 -1.68
N LEU A 153 4.87 33.37 -2.84
CA LEU A 153 5.78 33.08 -3.92
C LEU A 153 5.53 34.06 -5.08
N PRO A 154 6.51 34.31 -5.95
CA PRO A 154 6.30 35.13 -7.14
C PRO A 154 5.11 34.62 -7.97
N GLY A 155 4.05 35.43 -8.06
CA GLY A 155 2.83 35.09 -8.79
C GLY A 155 1.88 34.10 -8.11
N PHE A 156 2.12 33.69 -6.86
CA PHE A 156 1.28 32.71 -6.14
C PHE A 156 1.27 33.02 -4.64
N THR A 157 0.25 33.74 -4.18
CA THR A 157 0.15 34.15 -2.78
C THR A 157 -0.14 32.98 -1.84
N ALA A 158 0.10 33.16 -0.53
CA ALA A 158 -0.20 32.18 0.49
C ALA A 158 -1.67 31.75 0.47
N ASP A 159 -2.59 32.69 0.28
CA ASP A 159 -4.01 32.38 0.19
C ASP A 159 -4.36 31.57 -1.07
N GLN A 160 -3.74 31.88 -2.20
CA GLN A 160 -3.94 31.10 -3.42
C GLN A 160 -3.37 29.68 -3.28
N GLN A 161 -2.24 29.53 -2.58
CA GLN A 161 -1.66 28.23 -2.27
C GLN A 161 -2.61 27.41 -1.37
N TRP A 162 -3.18 28.06 -0.34
CA TRP A 162 -4.15 27.39 0.52
C TRP A 162 -5.39 26.94 -0.25
N ILE A 163 -5.99 27.82 -1.06
CA ILE A 163 -7.17 27.46 -1.87
C ILE A 163 -6.89 26.26 -2.77
N ALA A 164 -5.70 26.22 -3.39
CA ALA A 164 -5.32 25.13 -4.26
C ALA A 164 -5.12 23.81 -3.47
N LEU A 165 -4.48 23.87 -2.30
CA LEU A 165 -4.26 22.72 -1.43
C LEU A 165 -5.57 22.19 -0.85
N ASP A 166 -6.43 23.06 -0.33
CA ASP A 166 -7.74 22.70 0.23
C ASP A 166 -8.65 22.04 -0.84
N LYS A 167 -8.62 22.59 -2.05
CA LYS A 167 -9.30 21.97 -3.19
C LYS A 167 -8.76 20.57 -3.50
N PHE A 168 -7.44 20.39 -3.47
CA PHE A 168 -6.81 19.08 -3.69
C PHE A 168 -7.22 18.07 -2.62
N ILE A 169 -7.12 18.46 -1.34
CA ILE A 169 -7.52 17.62 -0.20
C ILE A 169 -9.00 17.22 -0.33
N SER A 170 -9.89 18.18 -0.63
CA SER A 170 -11.33 17.94 -0.75
C SER A 170 -11.73 17.01 -1.91
N GLN A 171 -10.85 16.78 -2.89
CA GLN A 171 -11.12 15.90 -4.02
C GLN A 171 -10.80 14.43 -3.72
N ASP A 172 -9.97 14.17 -2.71
CA ASP A 172 -9.55 12.82 -2.37
C ASP A 172 -10.23 12.38 -1.06
N PRO A 173 -11.11 11.37 -1.09
CA PRO A 173 -11.83 10.91 0.10
C PRO A 173 -10.93 10.24 1.14
N TYR A 174 -9.63 10.07 0.86
CA TYR A 174 -8.65 9.48 1.77
C TYR A 174 -7.76 10.53 2.46
N LEU A 175 -7.84 11.81 2.04
CA LEU A 175 -7.20 12.95 2.66
C LEU A 175 -8.21 13.74 3.51
#